data_8830011ae6bdb9b74bf81d3311b58805
#
_entry.id   8830011ae6bdb9b74bf81d3311b58805
#
_cell.length_a   1.000
_cell.length_b   1.000
_cell.length_c   1.000
_cell.angle_alpha   90.00
_cell.angle_beta   90.00
_cell.angle_gamma   90.00
#
_symmetry.space_group_name_H-M   'P 1'
#
loop_
_entity.id
_entity.type
_entity.pdbx_description
1 polymer ?
#
loop_
_entity_poly.entity_id
_entity_poly.type
_entity_poly.pdbx_seq_one_letter_code
_entity_poly.pdbx_strand_id
1 'polypeptide(L)'
;QIFTNIYLRSFDRFIVERIGGARYARFADDFVVISHDQSLLRSLKVEAESFLMRELRLTLHPQKVVLAPLHHGLDFLGYVLLPHYRRVRSNTVRRMFRKLSVKLDEYYSGCVSFEHVERSVSSYRGVLGHAATYELTKVLESHAFVARSCF
;
A
#
# COMPACT_ATOMS: atom_id res chain seq x y z
N GLN A 1 -13.82 -0.14 8.43
CA GLN A 1 -13.32 -1.35 7.74
C GLN A 1 -14.27 -2.55 7.88
N ILE A 2 -14.79 -2.87 9.07
CA ILE A 2 -15.70 -4.02 9.27
C ILE A 2 -16.94 -3.90 8.38
N PHE A 3 -17.63 -2.77 8.41
CA PHE A 3 -18.82 -2.54 7.58
C PHE A 3 -18.51 -2.64 6.07
N THR A 4 -17.39 -2.07 5.61
CA THR A 4 -16.96 -2.19 4.22
C THR A 4 -16.73 -3.65 3.82
N ASN A 5 -16.13 -4.45 4.70
CA ASN A 5 -15.90 -5.86 4.44
C ASN A 5 -17.20 -6.67 4.37
N ILE A 6 -18.17 -6.38 5.25
CA ILE A 6 -19.49 -7.02 5.20
C ILE A 6 -20.21 -6.62 3.90
N TYR A 7 -20.22 -5.33 3.58
CA TYR A 7 -20.92 -4.78 2.43
C TYR A 7 -20.39 -5.31 1.10
N LEU A 8 -19.06 -5.42 0.95
CA LEU A 8 -18.41 -5.92 -0.26
C LEU A 8 -18.25 -7.44 -0.33
N ARG A 9 -18.77 -8.20 0.64
CA ARG A 9 -18.67 -9.67 0.65
C ARG A 9 -19.31 -10.31 -0.59
N SER A 10 -20.44 -9.79 -1.05
CA SER A 10 -21.11 -10.28 -2.25
C SER A 10 -20.27 -10.04 -3.50
N PHE A 11 -19.56 -8.91 -3.55
CA PHE A 11 -18.61 -8.60 -4.61
C PHE A 11 -17.39 -9.53 -4.59
N ASP A 12 -16.84 -9.83 -3.41
CA ASP A 12 -15.74 -10.80 -3.29
C ASP A 12 -16.12 -12.15 -3.87
N ARG A 13 -17.32 -12.66 -3.51
CA ARG A 13 -17.86 -13.93 -4.05
C ARG A 13 -18.01 -13.84 -5.57
N PHE A 14 -18.63 -12.78 -6.07
CA PHE A 14 -18.81 -12.54 -7.49
C PHE A 14 -17.50 -12.61 -8.26
N ILE A 15 -16.45 -11.96 -7.77
CA ILE A 15 -15.11 -11.98 -8.40
C ILE A 15 -14.53 -13.40 -8.36
N VAL A 16 -14.48 -14.04 -7.19
CA VAL A 16 -13.87 -15.35 -7.00
C VAL A 16 -14.49 -16.41 -7.90
N GLU A 17 -15.81 -16.40 -8.09
CA GLU A 17 -16.52 -17.33 -8.98
C GLU A 17 -16.13 -17.20 -10.46
N ARG A 18 -15.61 -16.03 -10.88
CA ARG A 18 -15.31 -15.70 -12.29
C ARG A 18 -13.84 -15.79 -12.66
N ILE A 19 -12.95 -15.70 -11.70
CA ILE A 19 -11.51 -15.55 -12.00
C ILE A 19 -10.79 -16.86 -12.35
N GLY A 20 -11.45 -18.03 -12.23
CA GLY A 20 -10.83 -19.33 -12.55
C GLY A 20 -9.51 -19.56 -11.80
N GLY A 21 -8.38 -19.49 -12.48
CA GLY A 21 -7.04 -19.62 -11.88
C GLY A 21 -6.35 -18.30 -11.55
N ALA A 22 -7.03 -17.15 -11.71
CA ALA A 22 -6.46 -15.85 -11.40
C ALA A 22 -6.37 -15.61 -9.87
N ARG A 23 -5.62 -14.59 -9.47
CA ARG A 23 -5.44 -14.21 -8.06
C ARG A 23 -6.21 -12.93 -7.75
N TYR A 24 -6.93 -12.95 -6.65
CA TYR A 24 -7.70 -11.82 -6.15
C TYR A 24 -7.25 -11.43 -4.74
N ALA A 25 -7.16 -10.14 -4.49
CA ALA A 25 -6.97 -9.58 -3.16
C ALA A 25 -7.74 -8.27 -3.03
N ARG A 26 -8.33 -8.03 -1.86
CA ARG A 26 -9.01 -6.78 -1.52
C ARG A 26 -8.62 -6.30 -0.13
N PHE A 27 -8.49 -5.00 -0.01
CA PHE A 27 -8.34 -4.32 1.28
C PHE A 27 -9.26 -3.09 1.28
N ALA A 28 -10.27 -3.13 2.14
CA ALA A 28 -11.35 -2.14 2.17
C ALA A 28 -12.01 -1.99 0.78
N ASP A 29 -11.88 -0.84 0.16
CA ASP A 29 -12.40 -0.49 -1.17
C ASP A 29 -11.40 -0.71 -2.32
N ASP A 30 -10.12 -0.90 -2.00
CA ASP A 30 -9.10 -1.21 -3.00
C ASP A 30 -9.05 -2.72 -3.28
N PHE A 31 -9.10 -3.12 -4.54
CA PHE A 31 -8.93 -4.51 -4.94
C PHE A 31 -8.04 -4.67 -6.16
N VAL A 32 -7.48 -5.86 -6.30
CA VAL A 32 -6.62 -6.25 -7.41
C VAL A 32 -6.94 -7.67 -7.88
N VAL A 33 -6.92 -7.85 -9.20
CA VAL A 33 -6.98 -9.17 -9.85
C VAL A 33 -5.75 -9.33 -10.71
N ILE A 34 -5.06 -10.46 -10.60
CA ILE A 34 -3.87 -10.78 -11.39
C ILE A 34 -4.17 -12.06 -12.18
N SER A 35 -4.05 -11.97 -13.51
CA SER A 35 -4.21 -13.08 -14.43
C SER A 35 -3.23 -12.98 -15.59
N HIS A 36 -2.90 -14.12 -16.18
CA HIS A 36 -2.19 -14.18 -17.46
C HIS A 36 -3.12 -13.94 -18.65
N ASP A 37 -4.43 -14.11 -18.45
CA ASP A 37 -5.45 -13.88 -19.48
C ASP A 37 -5.94 -12.44 -19.44
N GLN A 38 -5.51 -11.65 -20.42
CA GLN A 38 -5.92 -10.26 -20.58
C GLN A 38 -7.41 -10.12 -20.99
N SER A 39 -7.94 -11.10 -21.72
CA SER A 39 -9.35 -11.08 -22.15
C SER A 39 -10.27 -11.25 -20.94
N LEU A 40 -9.92 -12.17 -20.04
CA LEU A 40 -10.59 -12.35 -18.76
C LEU A 40 -10.60 -11.04 -17.93
N LEU A 41 -9.46 -10.35 -17.85
CA LEU A 41 -9.39 -9.10 -17.07
C LEU A 41 -10.25 -7.98 -17.68
N ARG A 42 -10.35 -7.93 -19.00
CA ARG A 42 -11.19 -6.94 -19.69
C ARG A 42 -12.69 -7.22 -19.50
N SER A 43 -13.13 -8.47 -19.66
CA SER A 43 -14.54 -8.85 -19.42
C SER A 43 -14.89 -8.66 -17.95
N LEU A 44 -14.02 -9.10 -17.04
CA LEU A 44 -14.23 -8.97 -15.60
C LEU A 44 -14.39 -7.50 -15.17
N LYS A 45 -13.64 -6.58 -15.78
CA LYS A 45 -13.81 -5.13 -15.50
C LYS A 45 -15.25 -4.69 -15.78
N VAL A 46 -15.79 -5.00 -16.96
CA VAL A 46 -17.14 -4.60 -17.36
C VAL A 46 -18.20 -5.27 -16.46
N GLU A 47 -18.01 -6.55 -16.17
CA GLU A 47 -18.91 -7.30 -15.29
C GLU A 47 -18.88 -6.76 -13.84
N ALA A 48 -17.68 -6.42 -13.33
CA ALA A 48 -17.51 -5.83 -12.00
C ALA A 48 -18.19 -4.45 -11.89
N GLU A 49 -18.01 -3.59 -12.90
CA GLU A 49 -18.72 -2.29 -12.96
C GLU A 49 -20.24 -2.48 -12.95
N SER A 50 -20.74 -3.42 -13.75
CA SER A 50 -22.18 -3.74 -13.82
C SER A 50 -22.71 -4.30 -12.49
N PHE A 51 -21.97 -5.21 -11.86
CA PHE A 51 -22.34 -5.80 -10.58
C PHE A 51 -22.37 -4.74 -9.47
N LEU A 52 -21.31 -3.95 -9.33
CA LEU A 52 -21.21 -2.90 -8.32
C LEU A 52 -22.37 -1.90 -8.42
N MET A 53 -22.70 -1.48 -9.64
CA MET A 53 -23.79 -0.54 -9.88
C MET A 53 -25.16 -1.14 -9.52
N ARG A 54 -25.46 -2.37 -9.97
CA ARG A 54 -26.78 -2.98 -9.81
C ARG A 54 -27.04 -3.48 -8.38
N GLU A 55 -26.06 -4.18 -7.82
CA GLU A 55 -26.23 -4.89 -6.54
C GLU A 55 -25.86 -4.03 -5.32
N LEU A 56 -24.85 -3.15 -5.50
CA LEU A 56 -24.31 -2.38 -4.39
C LEU A 56 -24.44 -0.86 -4.56
N ARG A 57 -24.97 -0.40 -5.70
CA ARG A 57 -25.08 1.05 -6.02
C ARG A 57 -23.75 1.79 -5.87
N LEU A 58 -22.66 1.11 -6.20
CA LEU A 58 -21.30 1.64 -6.20
C LEU A 58 -20.78 1.78 -7.63
N THR A 59 -19.87 2.73 -7.83
CA THR A 59 -19.19 2.94 -9.12
C THR A 59 -17.69 2.83 -8.94
N LEU A 60 -16.99 2.23 -9.92
CA LEU A 60 -15.54 2.30 -9.97
C LEU A 60 -15.11 3.71 -10.34
N HIS A 61 -14.06 4.21 -9.66
CA HIS A 61 -13.53 5.54 -9.96
C HIS A 61 -12.78 5.50 -11.30
N PRO A 62 -13.23 6.22 -12.35
CA PRO A 62 -12.72 6.04 -13.73
C PRO A 62 -11.19 6.20 -13.86
N GLN A 63 -10.60 7.14 -13.09
CA GLN A 63 -9.16 7.42 -13.13
C GLN A 63 -8.31 6.49 -12.26
N LYS A 64 -8.94 5.61 -11.45
CA LYS A 64 -8.23 4.68 -10.55
C LYS A 64 -8.25 3.24 -11.03
N VAL A 65 -9.02 2.94 -12.06
CA VAL A 65 -9.03 1.60 -12.66
C VAL A 65 -7.85 1.47 -13.61
N VAL A 66 -6.92 0.61 -13.25
CA VAL A 66 -5.70 0.38 -14.03
C VAL A 66 -5.68 -1.06 -14.53
N LEU A 67 -5.49 -1.23 -15.83
CA LEU A 67 -5.21 -2.52 -16.46
C LEU A 67 -3.82 -2.43 -17.10
N ALA A 68 -2.83 -3.03 -16.48
CA ALA A 68 -1.43 -2.93 -16.90
C ALA A 68 -0.66 -4.23 -16.63
N PRO A 69 0.42 -4.50 -17.38
CA PRO A 69 1.32 -5.60 -17.07
C PRO A 69 1.98 -5.42 -15.70
N LEU A 70 2.09 -6.51 -14.92
CA LEU A 70 2.62 -6.47 -13.56
C LEU A 70 4.09 -5.97 -13.48
N HIS A 71 4.87 -6.16 -14.56
CA HIS A 71 6.26 -5.68 -14.60
C HIS A 71 6.38 -4.14 -14.65
N HIS A 72 5.32 -3.41 -14.98
CA HIS A 72 5.27 -1.94 -14.83
C HIS A 72 5.15 -1.50 -13.37
N GLY A 73 4.85 -2.44 -12.47
CA GLY A 73 4.60 -2.20 -11.06
C GLY A 73 3.13 -1.90 -10.76
N LEU A 74 2.57 -2.64 -9.84
CA LEU A 74 1.22 -2.44 -9.33
C LEU A 74 1.28 -1.68 -8.00
N ASP A 75 0.67 -0.51 -7.97
CA ASP A 75 0.55 0.29 -6.76
C ASP A 75 -0.60 -0.22 -5.90
N PHE A 76 -0.28 -0.84 -4.75
CA PHE A 76 -1.27 -1.39 -3.83
C PHE A 76 -0.81 -1.25 -2.38
N LEU A 77 -1.68 -0.71 -1.52
CA LEU A 77 -1.46 -0.54 -0.06
C LEU A 77 -0.16 0.21 0.32
N GLY A 78 0.26 1.17 -0.51
CA GLY A 78 1.48 1.95 -0.25
C GLY A 78 2.78 1.30 -0.73
N TYR A 79 2.67 0.15 -1.38
CA TYR A 79 3.77 -0.54 -2.04
C TYR A 79 3.58 -0.56 -3.55
N VAL A 80 4.68 -0.68 -4.26
CA VAL A 80 4.70 -1.02 -5.68
C VAL A 80 5.11 -2.48 -5.79
N LEU A 81 4.17 -3.32 -6.22
CA LEU A 81 4.35 -4.77 -6.40
C LEU A 81 4.91 -5.03 -7.80
N LEU A 82 5.98 -5.80 -7.87
CA LEU A 82 6.60 -6.30 -9.10
C LEU A 82 6.61 -7.84 -9.08
N PRO A 83 6.89 -8.53 -10.18
CA PRO A 83 6.82 -9.99 -10.24
C PRO A 83 7.65 -10.73 -9.18
N HIS A 84 8.82 -10.20 -8.82
CA HIS A 84 9.78 -10.88 -7.93
C HIS A 84 10.06 -10.13 -6.63
N TYR A 85 9.67 -8.87 -6.50
CA TYR A 85 9.90 -8.07 -5.31
C TYR A 85 8.85 -6.97 -5.16
N ARG A 86 8.83 -6.34 -4.00
CA ARG A 86 8.01 -5.15 -3.71
C ARG A 86 8.89 -4.04 -3.16
N ARG A 87 8.55 -2.82 -3.47
CA ARG A 87 9.20 -1.61 -2.93
C ARG A 87 8.15 -0.71 -2.29
N VAL A 88 8.57 0.09 -1.34
CA VAL A 88 7.70 1.12 -0.76
C VAL A 88 7.51 2.22 -1.80
N ARG A 89 6.28 2.74 -1.91
CA ARG A 89 5.94 3.86 -2.80
C ARG A 89 6.80 5.09 -2.48
N SER A 90 7.37 5.74 -3.50
CA SER A 90 8.26 6.89 -3.33
C SER A 90 7.65 8.03 -2.50
N ASN A 91 6.35 8.31 -2.68
CA ASN A 91 5.65 9.32 -1.88
C ASN A 91 5.52 8.92 -0.41
N THR A 92 5.38 7.63 -0.11
CA THR A 92 5.39 7.11 1.27
C THR A 92 6.75 7.31 1.90
N VAL A 93 7.82 6.96 1.20
CA VAL A 93 9.21 7.19 1.66
C VAL A 93 9.46 8.67 1.93
N ARG A 94 9.16 9.56 0.98
CA ARG A 94 9.33 11.01 1.16
C ARG A 94 8.57 11.55 2.38
N ARG A 95 7.34 11.09 2.57
CA ARG A 95 6.52 11.49 3.71
C ARG A 95 7.09 11.01 5.04
N MET A 96 7.64 9.79 5.07
CA MET A 96 8.30 9.23 6.25
C MET A 96 9.50 10.07 6.66
N PHE A 97 10.43 10.32 5.73
CA PHE A 97 11.62 11.12 6.01
C PHE A 97 11.30 12.54 6.40
N ARG A 98 10.34 13.20 5.72
CA ARG A 98 9.90 14.55 6.12
C ARG A 98 9.33 14.59 7.54
N LYS A 99 8.53 13.59 7.93
CA LYS A 99 7.99 13.50 9.29
C LYS A 99 9.08 13.20 10.32
N LEU A 100 10.08 12.41 9.94
CA LEU A 100 11.21 12.12 10.81
C LEU A 100 12.06 13.39 11.02
N SER A 101 12.34 14.16 9.96
CA SER A 101 13.07 15.43 10.07
C SER A 101 12.39 16.38 11.06
N VAL A 102 11.08 16.61 10.91
CA VAL A 102 10.33 17.45 11.86
C VAL A 102 10.45 16.96 13.30
N LYS A 103 10.36 15.64 13.52
CA LYS A 103 10.50 15.07 14.88
C LYS A 103 11.92 15.21 15.44
N LEU A 104 12.94 15.16 14.61
CA LEU A 104 14.31 15.41 15.00
C LEU A 104 14.51 16.90 15.39
N ASP A 105 13.93 17.82 14.63
CA ASP A 105 13.96 19.24 14.95
C ASP A 105 13.25 19.53 16.30
N GLU A 106 12.10 18.91 16.54
CA GLU A 106 11.39 18.97 17.83
C GLU A 106 12.21 18.39 18.98
N TYR A 107 12.97 17.32 18.76
CA TYR A 107 13.87 16.73 19.74
C TYR A 107 15.05 17.64 20.04
N TYR A 108 15.74 18.18 19.03
CA TYR A 108 16.87 19.11 19.22
C TYR A 108 16.46 20.42 19.88
N SER A 109 15.21 20.85 19.73
CA SER A 109 14.65 22.01 20.45
C SER A 109 14.14 21.68 21.86
N GLY A 110 14.28 20.42 22.31
CA GLY A 110 13.83 20.00 23.64
C GLY A 110 12.31 19.83 23.78
N CYS A 111 11.55 19.92 22.67
CA CYS A 111 10.09 19.82 22.71
C CYS A 111 9.58 18.38 22.90
N VAL A 112 10.34 17.38 22.47
CA VAL A 112 9.99 15.96 22.61
C VAL A 112 11.17 15.13 23.10
N SER A 113 10.89 13.99 23.76
CA SER A 113 11.94 13.06 24.19
C SER A 113 12.45 12.20 23.02
N PHE A 114 13.68 11.67 23.17
CA PHE A 114 14.26 10.72 22.21
C PHE A 114 13.37 9.49 21.99
N GLU A 115 12.68 9.02 23.01
CA GLU A 115 11.73 7.91 22.92
C GLU A 115 10.62 8.16 21.87
N HIS A 116 10.19 9.40 21.67
CA HIS A 116 9.22 9.79 20.62
C HIS A 116 9.79 9.62 19.21
N VAL A 117 11.06 9.95 19.02
CA VAL A 117 11.79 9.72 17.77
C VAL A 117 11.94 8.23 17.53
N GLU A 118 12.39 7.47 18.52
CA GLU A 118 12.63 6.03 18.45
C GLU A 118 11.37 5.24 18.11
N ARG A 119 10.23 5.59 18.71
CA ARG A 119 8.92 4.99 18.36
C ARG A 119 8.57 5.22 16.88
N SER A 120 8.87 6.41 16.35
CA SER A 120 8.61 6.71 14.93
C SER A 120 9.53 5.92 14.00
N VAL A 121 10.81 5.81 14.35
CA VAL A 121 11.80 5.01 13.60
C VAL A 121 11.39 3.53 13.60
N SER A 122 10.99 2.98 14.75
CA SER A 122 10.52 1.60 14.87
C SER A 122 9.30 1.32 14.02
N SER A 123 8.33 2.26 13.98
CA SER A 123 7.16 2.17 13.10
C SER A 123 7.56 2.17 11.62
N TYR A 124 8.48 3.04 11.22
CA TYR A 124 8.97 3.12 9.83
C TYR A 124 9.78 1.88 9.44
N ARG A 125 10.59 1.34 10.36
CA ARG A 125 11.29 0.06 10.16
C ARG A 125 10.30 -1.08 9.86
N GLY A 126 9.17 -1.15 10.57
CA GLY A 126 8.10 -2.09 10.29
C GLY A 126 7.56 -1.97 8.86
N VAL A 127 7.32 -0.75 8.37
CA VAL A 127 6.87 -0.51 6.99
C VAL A 127 7.95 -0.90 5.97
N LEU A 128 9.21 -0.53 6.22
CA LEU A 128 10.32 -0.84 5.34
C LEU A 128 10.63 -2.35 5.31
N GLY A 129 10.53 -3.05 6.43
CA GLY A 129 10.81 -4.49 6.55
C GLY A 129 9.94 -5.38 5.67
N HIS A 130 8.81 -4.87 5.17
CA HIS A 130 7.95 -5.58 4.23
C HIS A 130 8.32 -5.40 2.75
N ALA A 131 9.44 -4.75 2.43
CA ALA A 131 9.87 -4.47 1.05
C ALA A 131 11.39 -4.63 0.89
N ALA A 132 11.87 -4.62 -0.35
CA ALA A 132 13.29 -4.62 -0.65
C ALA A 132 13.89 -3.21 -0.41
N THR A 133 14.19 -2.88 0.85
CA THR A 133 14.52 -1.51 1.30
C THR A 133 15.73 -1.45 2.21
N TYR A 134 16.68 -2.36 2.05
CA TYR A 134 17.89 -2.43 2.89
C TYR A 134 18.62 -1.08 3.03
N GLU A 135 18.86 -0.40 1.91
CA GLU A 135 19.54 0.91 1.93
C GLU A 135 18.71 1.99 2.63
N LEU A 136 17.39 2.00 2.42
CA LEU A 136 16.50 2.95 3.12
C LEU A 136 16.45 2.71 4.62
N THR A 137 16.55 1.45 5.04
CA THR A 137 16.60 1.09 6.46
C THR A 137 17.89 1.59 7.09
N LYS A 138 19.04 1.42 6.43
CA LYS A 138 20.33 1.97 6.89
C LYS A 138 20.27 3.49 7.05
N VAL A 139 19.74 4.20 6.04
CA VAL A 139 19.59 5.66 6.10
C VAL A 139 18.68 6.08 7.25
N LEU A 140 17.58 5.38 7.48
CA LEU A 140 16.68 5.64 8.60
C LEU A 140 17.39 5.47 9.96
N GLU A 141 18.18 4.42 10.09
CA GLU A 141 18.93 4.10 11.33
C GLU A 141 20.07 5.09 11.57
N SER A 142 20.75 5.54 10.52
CA SER A 142 21.83 6.54 10.68
C SER A 142 21.30 7.88 11.21
N HIS A 143 20.13 8.34 10.77
CA HIS A 143 19.49 9.54 11.32
C HIS A 143 19.14 9.40 12.81
N ALA A 144 18.64 8.24 13.22
CA ALA A 144 18.34 7.97 14.61
C ALA A 144 19.60 7.84 15.47
N PHE A 145 20.66 7.22 14.93
CA PHE A 145 21.95 7.06 15.62
C PHE A 145 22.63 8.41 15.87
N VAL A 146 22.67 9.29 14.88
CA VAL A 146 23.25 10.64 15.04
C VAL A 146 22.50 11.42 16.10
N ALA A 147 21.17 11.36 16.12
CA ALA A 147 20.36 12.02 17.15
C ALA A 147 20.66 11.51 18.58
N ARG A 148 20.97 10.22 18.73
CA ARG A 148 21.33 9.61 20.02
C ARG A 148 22.73 10.00 20.50
N SER A 149 23.64 10.31 19.58
CA SER A 149 25.05 10.60 19.89
C SER A 149 25.31 12.07 20.26
N CYS A 150 24.31 12.94 20.07
CA CYS A 150 24.44 14.38 20.34
C CYS A 150 24.09 14.80 21.79
N PHE A 151 23.78 13.85 22.67
CA PHE A 151 23.50 14.03 24.08
C PHE A 151 24.09 12.85 24.88
#